data_ae9af88aa8978b99f877bcca1a94816e
#
_entry.id   ae9af88aa8978b99f877bcca1a94816e
#
_cell.length_a   1.000
_cell.length_b   1.000
_cell.length_c   1.000
_cell.angle_alpha   90.00
_cell.angle_beta   90.00
_cell.angle_gamma   90.00
#
_symmetry.space_group_name_H-M   'P 1'
#
loop_
_entity.id
_entity.type
_entity.pdbx_description
1 polymer ?
#
loop_
_entity_poly.entity_id
_entity_poly.type
_entity_poly.pdbx_seq_one_letter_code
_entity_poly.pdbx_strand_id
1 'polypeptide(L)'
;MPIQMVKPTRAELDRCVARFRDLERCETGLPDMQLPECRRTFLNVLGFSQPKDAGQYSPFGDMAPAAVSHLKAGFGISFIAAEPGRGVSMHTHDTVETFLVISGKWKLEWELDTGAEYTILEPLDFIACPVGVQRRFECVESSPGK
;
A
#
# COMPACT_ATOMS: atom_id res chain seq x y z
N MET A 1 6.71 -1.77 32.20
CA MET A 1 6.00 -0.54 32.61
C MET A 1 4.51 -0.72 32.37
N PRO A 2 3.68 -0.33 33.35
CA PRO A 2 2.23 -0.42 33.11
C PRO A 2 1.81 0.54 32.00
N ILE A 3 0.83 0.10 31.20
CA ILE A 3 0.26 0.92 30.14
C ILE A 3 -0.59 2.00 30.78
N GLN A 4 -0.34 3.25 30.40
CA GLN A 4 -1.18 4.36 30.85
C GLN A 4 -2.55 4.26 30.18
N MET A 5 -3.60 4.21 30.99
CA MET A 5 -4.97 4.17 30.47
C MET A 5 -5.39 5.55 29.97
N VAL A 6 -6.02 5.56 28.80
CA VAL A 6 -6.47 6.78 28.14
C VAL A 6 -7.97 6.67 27.90
N LYS A 7 -8.68 7.78 28.07
CA LYS A 7 -10.13 7.84 27.85
C LYS A 7 -10.43 8.96 26.85
N PRO A 8 -10.33 8.65 25.55
CA PRO A 8 -10.51 9.68 24.52
C PRO A 8 -11.96 10.14 24.45
N THR A 9 -12.15 11.39 24.08
CA THR A 9 -13.46 11.90 23.71
C THR A 9 -13.90 11.30 22.39
N ARG A 10 -15.18 11.46 22.06
CA ARG A 10 -15.70 11.02 20.76
C ARG A 10 -14.92 11.67 19.61
N ALA A 11 -14.68 12.98 19.70
CA ALA A 11 -13.96 13.71 18.67
C ALA A 11 -12.51 13.22 18.51
N GLU A 12 -11.84 12.95 19.61
CA GLU A 12 -10.47 12.42 19.58
C GLU A 12 -10.42 11.04 18.92
N LEU A 13 -11.37 10.16 19.24
CA LEU A 13 -11.39 8.84 18.65
C LEU A 13 -11.83 8.86 17.17
N ASP A 14 -12.73 9.77 16.81
CA ASP A 14 -13.15 9.92 15.40
C ASP A 14 -11.97 10.28 14.50
N ARG A 15 -10.95 10.98 15.01
CA ARG A 15 -9.72 11.26 14.25
C ARG A 15 -8.88 10.01 13.96
N CYS A 16 -9.13 8.93 14.68
CA CYS A 16 -8.45 7.65 14.48
C CYS A 16 -9.21 6.73 13.51
N VAL A 17 -10.34 7.18 13.00
CA VAL A 17 -11.18 6.38 12.08
C VAL A 17 -10.97 6.88 10.65
N ALA A 18 -10.65 5.97 9.74
CA ALA A 18 -10.63 6.25 8.32
C ALA A 18 -11.81 5.52 7.67
N ARG A 19 -12.60 6.27 6.88
CA ARG A 19 -13.67 5.67 6.08
C ARG A 19 -13.18 5.51 4.66
N PHE A 20 -13.27 4.31 4.13
CA PHE A 20 -12.79 4.02 2.77
C PHE A 20 -13.37 5.01 1.74
N ARG A 21 -14.66 5.31 1.85
CA ARG A 21 -15.34 6.22 0.93
C ARG A 21 -14.81 7.66 0.96
N ASP A 22 -14.14 8.04 2.05
CA ASP A 22 -13.62 9.39 2.25
C ASP A 22 -12.11 9.49 1.99
N LEU A 23 -11.45 8.38 1.65
CA LEU A 23 -10.02 8.39 1.36
C LEU A 23 -9.74 9.14 0.06
N GLU A 24 -8.68 9.91 0.07
CA GLU A 24 -8.23 10.63 -1.12
C GLU A 24 -7.61 9.65 -2.12
N ARG A 25 -8.09 9.69 -3.36
CA ARG A 25 -7.60 8.81 -4.42
C ARG A 25 -6.41 9.48 -5.10
N CYS A 26 -5.26 8.82 -5.07
CA CYS A 26 -4.05 9.30 -5.71
C CYS A 26 -3.72 8.40 -6.90
N GLU A 27 -3.71 8.98 -8.09
CA GLU A 27 -3.43 8.26 -9.34
C GLU A 27 -2.10 8.68 -9.96
N THR A 28 -1.43 9.62 -9.32
CA THR A 28 -0.10 10.13 -9.69
C THR A 28 0.74 10.26 -8.42
N GLY A 29 2.00 10.64 -8.57
CA GLY A 29 2.86 10.95 -7.42
C GLY A 29 3.94 9.91 -7.15
N LEU A 30 3.75 8.66 -7.51
CA LEU A 30 4.81 7.65 -7.48
C LEU A 30 5.53 7.62 -8.84
N PRO A 31 6.85 7.46 -8.86
CA PRO A 31 7.61 7.57 -10.11
C PRO A 31 7.15 6.63 -11.22
N ASP A 32 6.78 5.40 -10.86
CA ASP A 32 6.38 4.39 -11.84
C ASP A 32 4.93 4.55 -12.33
N MET A 33 4.12 5.37 -11.67
CA MET A 33 2.73 5.59 -12.09
C MET A 33 2.59 6.27 -13.46
N GLN A 34 3.67 6.84 -13.97
CA GLN A 34 3.70 7.40 -15.32
C GLN A 34 3.72 6.32 -16.40
N LEU A 35 4.14 5.11 -16.07
CA LEU A 35 4.14 3.99 -17.00
C LEU A 35 2.71 3.43 -17.11
N PRO A 36 2.20 3.18 -18.34
CA PRO A 36 0.84 2.66 -18.49
C PRO A 36 0.56 1.38 -17.72
N GLU A 37 1.51 0.47 -17.70
CA GLU A 37 1.40 -0.82 -17.02
C GLU A 37 1.44 -0.69 -15.49
N CYS A 38 1.84 0.47 -14.98
CA CYS A 38 1.93 0.73 -13.53
C CYS A 38 0.87 1.72 -13.05
N ARG A 39 -0.10 2.05 -13.89
CA ARG A 39 -1.22 2.91 -13.48
C ARG A 39 -2.08 2.21 -12.45
N ARG A 40 -2.27 2.89 -11.35
CA ARG A 40 -3.05 2.38 -10.23
C ARG A 40 -3.57 3.53 -9.38
N THR A 41 -4.52 3.21 -8.50
CA THR A 41 -5.03 4.15 -7.50
C THR A 41 -4.44 3.77 -6.14
N PHE A 42 -3.87 4.73 -5.46
CA PHE A 42 -3.31 4.58 -4.13
C PHE A 42 -4.16 5.38 -3.15
N LEU A 43 -4.56 4.73 -2.04
CA LEU A 43 -5.35 5.36 -0.99
C LEU A 43 -4.61 5.19 0.33
N ASN A 44 -4.06 6.27 0.84
CA ASN A 44 -3.21 6.25 2.03
C ASN A 44 -4.07 6.29 3.30
N VAL A 45 -3.89 5.31 4.17
CA VAL A 45 -4.72 5.17 5.39
C VAL A 45 -3.94 5.57 6.64
N LEU A 46 -2.76 4.99 6.86
CA LEU A 46 -2.03 5.10 8.11
C LEU A 46 -0.53 5.09 7.88
N GLY A 47 0.18 5.95 8.59
CA GLY A 47 1.61 5.83 8.81
C GLY A 47 2.54 6.35 7.75
N PHE A 48 2.07 6.50 6.52
CA PHE A 48 2.93 7.00 5.44
C PHE A 48 2.81 8.51 5.34
N SER A 49 3.75 9.21 5.95
CA SER A 49 3.90 10.63 5.73
C SER A 49 5.28 10.90 5.14
N GLN A 50 5.36 11.86 4.23
CA GLN A 50 6.67 12.30 3.78
C GLN A 50 7.43 12.94 4.93
N PRO A 51 8.69 12.56 5.15
CA PRO A 51 9.55 13.35 6.05
C PRO A 51 9.63 14.76 5.47
N LYS A 52 9.42 15.75 6.30
CA LYS A 52 9.53 17.16 5.89
C LYS A 52 10.96 17.56 5.51
N ASP A 53 11.92 16.68 5.77
CA ASP A 53 13.31 16.90 5.46
C ASP A 53 13.59 16.46 4.03
N ALA A 54 13.75 17.45 3.18
CA ALA A 54 13.86 17.33 1.73
C ALA A 54 15.14 16.66 1.24
N GLY A 55 15.64 15.64 1.89
CA GLY A 55 16.82 14.92 1.44
C GLY A 55 16.59 13.44 1.30
N GLN A 56 15.48 12.94 1.77
CA GLN A 56 15.20 11.51 1.69
C GLN A 56 14.09 11.25 0.69
N TYR A 57 14.39 10.34 -0.23
CA TYR A 57 13.42 9.84 -1.19
C TYR A 57 12.30 9.15 -0.41
N SER A 58 11.09 9.66 -0.56
CA SER A 58 9.91 8.96 -0.06
C SER A 58 9.43 8.00 -1.14
N PRO A 59 9.26 6.71 -0.83
CA PRO A 59 8.72 5.76 -1.81
C PRO A 59 7.30 6.12 -2.23
N PHE A 60 6.66 7.07 -1.52
CA PHE A 60 5.29 7.49 -1.80
C PHE A 60 5.22 8.83 -2.55
N GLY A 61 6.38 9.45 -2.86
CA GLY A 61 6.44 10.69 -3.65
C GLY A 61 5.54 11.78 -3.08
N ASP A 62 4.78 12.44 -3.94
CA ASP A 62 3.85 13.52 -3.57
C ASP A 62 2.45 12.99 -3.23
N MET A 63 2.37 11.82 -2.65
CA MET A 63 1.10 11.21 -2.28
C MET A 63 0.39 12.02 -1.19
N ALA A 64 -0.94 11.95 -1.21
CA ALA A 64 -1.75 12.54 -0.15
C ALA A 64 -1.34 12.03 1.23
N PRO A 65 -1.43 12.86 2.26
CA PRO A 65 -1.15 12.40 3.62
C PRO A 65 -2.09 11.27 4.02
N ALA A 66 -1.65 10.44 4.95
CA ALA A 66 -2.48 9.37 5.50
C ALA A 66 -3.73 9.95 6.15
N ALA A 67 -4.86 9.25 5.99
CA ALA A 67 -6.11 9.67 6.63
C ALA A 67 -5.97 9.75 8.16
N VAL A 68 -5.21 8.82 8.74
CA VAL A 68 -4.83 8.86 10.15
C VAL A 68 -3.34 9.17 10.22
N SER A 69 -2.98 10.44 10.42
CA SER A 69 -1.61 10.90 10.33
C SER A 69 -0.98 11.33 11.66
N HIS A 70 -1.76 11.39 12.72
CA HIS A 70 -1.30 11.93 14.02
C HIS A 70 -0.75 10.85 14.96
N LEU A 71 -0.84 9.58 14.60
CA LEU A 71 -0.36 8.47 15.41
C LEU A 71 0.93 7.90 14.83
N LYS A 72 1.87 7.56 15.71
CA LYS A 72 3.06 6.80 15.32
C LYS A 72 2.79 5.32 15.49
N ALA A 73 2.35 4.68 14.41
CA ALA A 73 1.98 3.28 14.47
C ALA A 73 3.18 2.33 14.30
N GLY A 74 4.28 2.80 13.73
CA GLY A 74 5.44 1.96 13.43
C GLY A 74 5.27 1.13 12.16
N PHE A 75 4.16 1.26 11.46
CA PHE A 75 3.88 0.61 10.18
C PHE A 75 2.92 1.48 9.39
N GLY A 76 2.77 1.17 8.10
CA GLY A 76 1.84 1.89 7.25
C GLY A 76 0.80 0.97 6.64
N ILE A 77 -0.36 1.51 6.32
CA ILE A 77 -1.43 0.82 5.61
C ILE A 77 -1.94 1.70 4.49
N SER A 78 -2.10 1.11 3.31
CA SER A 78 -2.71 1.75 2.17
C SER A 78 -3.53 0.74 1.38
N PHE A 79 -4.51 1.22 0.63
CA PHE A 79 -5.21 0.41 -0.36
C PHE A 79 -4.65 0.71 -1.74
N ILE A 80 -4.59 -0.31 -2.58
CA ILE A 80 -4.19 -0.20 -3.97
C ILE A 80 -5.29 -0.81 -4.83
N ALA A 81 -5.71 -0.07 -5.84
CA ALA A 81 -6.64 -0.56 -6.85
C ALA A 81 -6.00 -0.38 -8.23
N ALA A 82 -6.21 -1.35 -9.10
CA ALA A 82 -5.71 -1.30 -10.48
C ALA A 82 -6.64 -2.08 -11.39
N GLU A 83 -6.62 -1.72 -12.67
CA GLU A 83 -7.30 -2.48 -13.70
C GLU A 83 -6.49 -3.72 -14.07
N PRO A 84 -7.13 -4.76 -14.63
CA PRO A 84 -6.40 -5.94 -15.09
C PRO A 84 -5.23 -5.58 -16.02
N GLY A 85 -4.10 -6.22 -15.81
CA GLY A 85 -2.87 -5.98 -16.54
C GLY A 85 -2.01 -4.87 -15.97
N ARG A 86 -2.44 -4.19 -14.92
CA ARG A 86 -1.71 -3.07 -14.31
C ARG A 86 -1.31 -3.38 -12.88
N GLY A 87 -0.24 -2.78 -12.45
CA GLY A 87 0.27 -3.00 -11.10
C GLY A 87 1.43 -2.07 -10.77
N VAL A 88 2.53 -2.64 -10.30
CA VAL A 88 3.72 -1.91 -9.90
C VAL A 88 4.93 -2.46 -10.65
N SER A 89 5.97 -1.63 -10.79
CA SER A 89 7.23 -2.09 -11.39
C SER A 89 7.99 -3.01 -10.41
N MET A 90 8.89 -3.83 -10.96
CA MET A 90 9.75 -4.69 -10.14
C MET A 90 10.61 -3.83 -9.22
N HIS A 91 10.61 -4.13 -7.93
CA HIS A 91 11.34 -3.36 -6.92
C HIS A 91 11.61 -4.22 -5.69
N THR A 92 12.40 -3.68 -4.79
CA THR A 92 12.71 -4.33 -3.51
C THR A 92 12.60 -3.33 -2.37
N HIS A 93 12.45 -3.84 -1.16
CA HIS A 93 12.44 -3.03 0.07
C HIS A 93 13.38 -3.62 1.11
N ASP A 94 13.84 -2.78 2.00
CA ASP A 94 14.63 -3.16 3.17
C ASP A 94 13.75 -3.47 4.38
N THR A 95 12.45 -3.50 4.19
CA THR A 95 11.46 -3.87 5.20
C THR A 95 10.58 -4.99 4.69
N VAL A 96 9.91 -5.70 5.60
CA VAL A 96 8.88 -6.66 5.22
C VAL A 96 7.66 -5.89 4.74
N GLU A 97 7.16 -6.27 3.58
CA GLU A 97 5.94 -5.71 3.02
C GLU A 97 4.88 -6.80 2.94
N THR A 98 3.66 -6.47 3.32
CA THR A 98 2.56 -7.43 3.32
C THR A 98 1.47 -7.00 2.35
N PHE A 99 0.82 -7.99 1.75
CA PHE A 99 -0.35 -7.77 0.90
C PHE A 99 -1.49 -8.65 1.37
N LEU A 100 -2.66 -8.05 1.49
CA LEU A 100 -3.91 -8.75 1.74
C LEU A 100 -4.86 -8.40 0.60
N VAL A 101 -5.30 -9.41 -0.14
CA VAL A 101 -6.25 -9.21 -1.23
C VAL A 101 -7.65 -9.01 -0.64
N ILE A 102 -8.29 -7.90 -0.96
CA ILE A 102 -9.65 -7.63 -0.53
C ILE A 102 -10.64 -8.09 -1.60
N SER A 103 -10.32 -7.85 -2.87
CA SER A 103 -11.19 -8.22 -3.98
C SER A 103 -10.37 -8.46 -5.25
N GLY A 104 -10.95 -9.20 -6.19
CA GLY A 104 -10.29 -9.52 -7.45
C GLY A 104 -9.25 -10.62 -7.31
N LYS A 105 -8.44 -10.79 -8.34
CA LYS A 105 -7.30 -11.71 -8.34
C LYS A 105 -6.05 -10.93 -8.67
N TRP A 106 -4.99 -11.22 -7.95
CA TRP A 106 -3.72 -10.52 -8.08
C TRP A 106 -2.59 -11.51 -8.26
N LYS A 107 -1.66 -11.17 -9.13
CA LYS A 107 -0.43 -11.92 -9.32
C LYS A 107 0.69 -11.24 -8.56
N LEU A 108 1.40 -11.98 -7.72
CA LEU A 108 2.67 -11.54 -7.16
C LEU A 108 3.78 -12.29 -7.88
N GLU A 109 4.69 -11.54 -8.46
CA GLU A 109 5.82 -12.07 -9.22
C GLU A 109 7.11 -11.68 -8.52
N TRP A 110 8.08 -12.60 -8.47
CA TRP A 110 9.39 -12.33 -7.90
C TRP A 110 10.48 -12.92 -8.76
N GLU A 111 11.68 -12.39 -8.62
CA GLU A 111 12.83 -12.83 -9.41
C GLU A 111 13.64 -13.90 -8.71
N LEU A 112 14.06 -14.89 -9.47
CA LEU A 112 15.03 -15.91 -9.12
C LEU A 112 16.23 -15.76 -10.06
N ASP A 113 17.36 -16.42 -9.73
CA ASP A 113 18.50 -16.45 -10.61
C ASP A 113 18.18 -17.09 -11.98
N THR A 114 17.20 -17.98 -11.99
CA THR A 114 16.78 -18.74 -13.18
C THR A 114 15.64 -18.09 -13.97
N GLY A 115 15.15 -16.92 -13.53
CA GLY A 115 14.02 -16.24 -14.16
C GLY A 115 13.00 -15.77 -13.13
N ALA A 116 11.77 -15.54 -13.57
CA ALA A 116 10.71 -15.05 -12.69
C ALA A 116 9.75 -16.18 -12.32
N GLU A 117 9.26 -16.13 -11.08
CA GLU A 117 8.19 -17.00 -10.61
C GLU A 117 7.00 -16.14 -10.18
N TYR A 118 5.84 -16.74 -10.03
CA TYR A 118 4.67 -16.00 -9.57
C TYR A 118 3.70 -16.88 -8.80
N THR A 119 2.84 -16.24 -8.03
CA THR A 119 1.69 -16.88 -7.39
C THR A 119 0.45 -16.01 -7.60
N ILE A 120 -0.71 -16.64 -7.62
CA ILE A 120 -2.00 -15.94 -7.72
C ILE A 120 -2.62 -15.88 -6.34
N LEU A 121 -3.05 -14.69 -5.97
CA LEU A 121 -3.72 -14.43 -4.69
C LEU A 121 -5.18 -14.07 -4.97
N GLU A 122 -6.07 -14.69 -4.20
CA GLU A 122 -7.51 -14.48 -4.26
C GLU A 122 -7.98 -13.72 -3.02
N PRO A 123 -9.26 -13.26 -2.98
CA PRO A 123 -9.74 -12.50 -1.83
C PRO A 123 -9.46 -13.19 -0.50
N LEU A 124 -8.94 -12.41 0.44
CA LEU A 124 -8.52 -12.78 1.79
C LEU A 124 -7.22 -13.60 1.84
N ASP A 125 -6.61 -13.88 0.71
CA ASP A 125 -5.25 -14.41 0.71
C ASP A 125 -4.26 -13.33 1.12
N PHE A 126 -3.18 -13.76 1.78
CA PHE A 126 -2.19 -12.87 2.36
C PHE A 126 -0.78 -13.34 2.04
N ILE A 127 0.10 -12.41 1.80
CA ILE A 127 1.53 -12.69 1.68
C ILE A 127 2.34 -11.67 2.47
N ALA A 128 3.39 -12.14 3.13
CA ALA A 128 4.43 -11.30 3.68
C ALA A 128 5.69 -11.48 2.84
N CYS A 129 6.09 -10.42 2.14
CA CYS A 129 7.30 -10.45 1.32
C CYS A 129 8.52 -10.19 2.19
N PRO A 130 9.48 -11.13 2.22
CA PRO A 130 10.71 -10.93 2.97
C PRO A 130 11.53 -9.75 2.46
N VAL A 131 12.37 -9.22 3.33
CA VAL A 131 13.32 -8.17 2.96
C VAL A 131 14.20 -8.64 1.81
N GLY A 132 14.44 -7.78 0.84
CA GLY A 132 15.38 -8.02 -0.26
C GLY A 132 14.83 -8.76 -1.46
N VAL A 133 13.61 -9.30 -1.37
CA VAL A 133 12.98 -9.97 -2.52
C VAL A 133 12.63 -8.92 -3.58
N GLN A 134 13.09 -9.13 -4.80
CA GLN A 134 12.65 -8.33 -5.93
C GLN A 134 11.29 -8.85 -6.38
N ARG A 135 10.28 -8.00 -6.31
CA ARG A 135 8.89 -8.40 -6.56
C ARG A 135 8.09 -7.29 -7.21
N ARG A 136 7.00 -7.71 -7.83
CA ARG A 136 5.95 -6.83 -8.34
C ARG A 136 4.60 -7.50 -8.18
N PHE A 137 3.56 -6.71 -8.11
CA PHE A 137 2.19 -7.21 -8.16
C PHE A 137 1.46 -6.65 -9.37
N GLU A 138 0.49 -7.40 -9.84
CA GLU A 138 -0.33 -7.03 -10.99
C GLU A 138 -1.75 -7.52 -10.77
N CYS A 139 -2.72 -6.67 -11.08
CA CYS A 139 -4.12 -7.07 -11.08
C CYS A 139 -4.37 -8.01 -12.27
N VAL A 140 -4.90 -9.19 -11.99
CA VAL A 140 -5.25 -10.16 -13.02
C VAL A 140 -6.73 -10.04 -13.38
N GLU A 141 -7.58 -9.85 -12.35
CA GLU A 141 -9.02 -9.78 -12.52
C GLU A 141 -9.57 -8.83 -11.47
N SER A 142 -10.28 -7.81 -11.90
CA SER A 142 -10.96 -6.90 -10.99
C SER A 142 -12.35 -7.43 -10.64
N SER A 143 -12.81 -7.08 -9.42
CA SER A 143 -14.16 -7.47 -9.04
C SER A 143 -15.19 -6.67 -9.81
N PRO A 144 -16.27 -7.33 -10.32
CA PRO A 144 -17.35 -6.62 -11.01
C PRO A 144 -17.95 -5.52 -10.14
N GLY A 145 -18.19 -4.34 -10.73
CA GLY A 145 -18.84 -3.22 -10.06
C GLY A 145 -18.00 -2.47 -9.05
N LYS A 146 -16.71 -2.65 -9.06
CA LYS A 146 -15.81 -1.98 -8.14
C LYS A 146 -14.71 -1.20 -8.85
#